data_be47e2d731683a2bfaf22e4f6610f16f
#
_entry.id   be47e2d731683a2bfaf22e4f6610f16f
#
_cell.length_a   1.000
_cell.length_b   1.000
_cell.length_c   1.000
_cell.angle_alpha   90.00
_cell.angle_beta   90.00
_cell.angle_gamma   90.00
#
_symmetry.space_group_name_H-M   'P 1'
#
loop_
_entity.id
_entity.type
_entity.pdbx_description
1 polymer ?
#
loop_
_entity_poly.entity_id
_entity_poly.type
_entity_poly.pdbx_seq_one_letter_code
_entity_poly.pdbx_strand_id
1 'polypeptide(L)' 'MTEPFTDVSDMLCAQALARVAQALSRVPSGESLIVRYNTQDVKRDLLAWARALGHAASEPDGTTLRIERFGTP' A
#
# COMPACT_ATOMS: atom_id res chain seq x y z
N MET A 1 -10.86 11.58 -12.08
CA MET A 1 -10.99 10.29 -11.38
C MET A 1 -10.14 10.31 -10.15
N THR A 2 -10.66 9.74 -9.08
CA THR A 2 -9.92 9.69 -7.82
C THR A 2 -8.94 8.52 -7.82
N GLU A 3 -7.80 8.71 -7.18
CA GLU A 3 -6.85 7.63 -7.00
C GLU A 3 -7.46 6.55 -6.10
N PRO A 4 -7.16 5.28 -6.35
CA PRO A 4 -7.57 4.22 -5.44
C PRO A 4 -7.05 4.48 -4.03
N PHE A 5 -7.87 4.17 -3.05
CA PHE A 5 -7.56 4.46 -1.66
C PHE A 5 -8.02 3.31 -0.78
N THR A 6 -7.21 2.95 0.20
CA THR A 6 -7.63 2.00 1.23
C THR A 6 -7.13 2.48 2.59
N ASP A 7 -7.93 2.24 3.61
CA ASP A 7 -7.63 2.64 4.98
C ASP A 7 -7.40 1.38 5.81
N VAL A 8 -6.20 1.25 6.35
CA VAL A 8 -5.83 0.12 7.20
C VAL A 8 -5.56 0.57 8.64
N SER A 9 -6.07 1.74 9.02
CA SER A 9 -5.96 2.23 10.38
C SER A 9 -6.57 1.23 11.35
N ASP A 10 -5.92 1.06 12.49
CA ASP A 10 -6.36 0.15 13.56
C ASP A 10 -6.36 -1.33 13.19
N MET A 11 -5.75 -1.69 12.07
CA MET A 11 -5.62 -3.10 11.68
C MET A 11 -4.30 -3.67 12.18
N LEU A 12 -4.31 -4.97 12.44
CA LEU A 12 -3.07 -5.72 12.67
C LEU A 12 -2.29 -5.80 11.36
N CYS A 13 -0.97 -5.99 11.47
CA CYS A 13 -0.11 -6.03 10.28
C CYS A 13 -0.59 -7.05 9.24
N ALA A 14 -0.94 -8.25 9.67
CA ALA A 14 -1.41 -9.29 8.75
C ALA A 14 -2.70 -8.86 8.03
N GLN A 15 -3.61 -8.23 8.76
CA GLN A 15 -4.85 -7.74 8.17
C GLN A 15 -4.58 -6.60 7.19
N ALA A 16 -3.70 -5.69 7.56
CA ALA A 16 -3.35 -4.56 6.71
C ALA A 16 -2.72 -5.03 5.41
N LEU A 17 -1.78 -5.96 5.48
CA LEU A 17 -1.13 -6.51 4.30
C LEU A 17 -2.13 -7.19 3.38
N ALA A 18 -3.03 -7.98 3.93
CA ALA A 18 -4.04 -8.66 3.12
C ALA A 18 -4.97 -7.65 2.44
N ARG A 19 -5.36 -6.60 3.17
CA ARG A 19 -6.24 -5.57 2.61
C ARG A 19 -5.55 -4.81 1.48
N VAL A 20 -4.28 -4.45 1.68
CA VAL A 20 -3.52 -3.73 0.68
C VAL A 20 -3.28 -4.60 -0.55
N ALA A 21 -2.94 -5.87 -0.36
CA ALA A 21 -2.73 -6.79 -1.47
C ALA A 21 -3.99 -6.92 -2.32
N GLN A 22 -5.15 -7.05 -1.67
CA GLN A 22 -6.42 -7.14 -2.36
C GLN A 22 -6.74 -5.86 -3.13
N ALA A 23 -6.53 -4.71 -2.49
CA ALA A 23 -6.79 -3.43 -3.13
C ALA A 23 -5.84 -3.19 -4.30
N LEU A 24 -4.57 -3.53 -4.13
CA LEU A 24 -3.57 -3.31 -5.17
C LEU A 24 -3.80 -4.20 -6.38
N SER A 25 -4.38 -5.38 -6.18
CA SER A 25 -4.68 -6.28 -7.29
C SER A 25 -5.68 -5.68 -8.28
N ARG A 26 -6.43 -4.67 -7.85
CA ARG A 26 -7.41 -3.98 -8.70
C ARG A 26 -6.83 -2.73 -9.36
N VAL A 27 -5.61 -2.37 -8.99
CA VAL A 27 -4.95 -1.19 -9.54
C VAL A 27 -4.21 -1.59 -10.82
N PRO A 28 -4.44 -0.91 -11.95
CA PRO A 28 -3.70 -1.22 -13.18
C PRO A 28 -2.21 -0.96 -13.01
N SER A 29 -1.41 -1.67 -13.80
CA SER A 29 0.04 -1.45 -13.83
C SER A 29 0.36 0.00 -14.13
N GLY A 30 1.31 0.54 -13.38
CA GLY A 30 1.74 1.91 -13.55
C GLY A 30 0.94 2.92 -12.76
N GLU A 31 -0.14 2.51 -12.14
CA GLU A 31 -0.94 3.38 -11.28
C GLU A 31 -0.63 3.13 -9.81
N SER A 32 -1.10 4.03 -8.96
CA SER A 32 -0.77 4.03 -7.55
C SER A 32 -1.99 3.77 -6.68
N LEU A 33 -1.73 3.21 -5.52
CA LEU A 33 -2.72 3.05 -4.45
C LEU A 33 -2.29 3.89 -3.27
N ILE A 34 -3.22 4.66 -2.70
CA ILE A 34 -2.98 5.41 -1.48
C ILE A 34 -3.47 4.57 -0.31
N VAL A 35 -2.59 4.37 0.67
CA VAL A 35 -2.88 3.56 1.86
C VAL A 35 -2.75 4.44 3.07
N ARG A 36 -3.81 4.54 3.86
CA ARG A 36 -3.77 5.26 5.12
C ARG A 36 -3.50 4.29 6.26
N TYR A 37 -2.57 4.63 7.12
CA TYR A 37 -2.20 3.83 8.29
C TYR A 37 -2.09 4.73 9.51
N ASN A 38 -2.05 4.11 10.69
CA ASN A 38 -1.89 4.86 11.93
C ASN A 38 -0.86 4.28 12.90
N THR A 39 -0.10 3.28 12.46
CA THR A 39 0.99 2.74 13.28
C THR A 39 2.25 2.57 12.46
N GLN A 40 3.41 2.72 13.12
CA GLN A 40 4.70 2.56 12.47
C GLN A 40 4.95 1.10 12.07
N ASP A 41 4.44 0.16 12.85
CA ASP A 41 4.62 -1.26 12.55
C ASP A 41 3.97 -1.62 11.22
N VAL A 42 2.75 -1.15 10.99
CA VAL A 42 2.05 -1.39 9.73
C VAL A 42 2.79 -0.72 8.58
N LYS A 43 3.23 0.52 8.77
CA LYS A 43 4.00 1.23 7.74
C LYS A 43 5.23 0.43 7.33
N ARG A 44 6.01 -0.02 8.30
CA ARG A 44 7.25 -0.76 8.04
C ARG A 44 6.99 -2.05 7.29
N ASP A 45 5.96 -2.78 7.71
CA ASP A 45 5.61 -4.03 7.06
C ASP A 45 5.11 -3.83 5.64
N LEU A 46 4.32 -2.78 5.42
CA LEU A 46 3.84 -2.45 4.08
C LEU A 46 4.99 -2.07 3.15
N LEU A 47 5.95 -1.28 3.64
CA LEU A 47 7.11 -0.91 2.85
C LEU A 47 7.94 -2.13 2.48
N ALA A 48 8.19 -3.02 3.43
CA ALA A 48 8.95 -4.24 3.17
C ALA A 48 8.22 -5.13 2.16
N TRP A 49 6.92 -5.28 2.33
CA TRP A 49 6.09 -6.09 1.43
C TRP A 49 6.11 -5.53 0.00
N ALA A 50 5.95 -4.23 -0.13
CA ALA A 50 5.95 -3.60 -1.45
C ALA A 50 7.28 -3.78 -2.16
N ARG A 51 8.38 -3.61 -1.43
CA ARG A 51 9.72 -3.79 -1.99
C ARG A 51 9.96 -5.23 -2.41
N ALA A 52 9.51 -6.17 -1.60
CA ALA A 52 9.69 -7.59 -1.90
C ALA A 52 8.99 -7.99 -3.21
N LEU A 53 7.89 -7.32 -3.53
CA LEU A 53 7.14 -7.60 -4.76
C LEU A 53 7.56 -6.71 -5.93
N GLY A 54 8.53 -5.82 -5.72
CA GLY A 54 9.03 -4.96 -6.79
C GLY A 54 8.19 -3.72 -7.03
N HIS A 55 7.29 -3.38 -6.13
CA HIS A 55 6.53 -2.15 -6.25
C HIS A 55 7.30 -0.97 -5.67
N ALA A 56 7.07 0.22 -6.19
CA ALA A 56 7.63 1.42 -5.61
C ALA A 56 6.71 1.92 -4.51
N ALA A 57 7.29 2.36 -3.40
CA ALA A 57 6.53 2.90 -2.30
C ALA A 57 7.14 4.21 -1.85
N SER A 58 6.30 5.19 -1.55
CA SER A 58 6.72 6.48 -1.06
C SER A 58 5.77 6.93 0.05
N GLU A 59 6.22 7.91 0.82
CA GLU A 59 5.47 8.42 1.95
C GLU A 59 5.20 9.90 1.72
N PRO A 60 4.05 10.25 1.10
CA PRO A 60 3.74 11.64 0.81
C PRO A 60 3.59 12.49 2.08
N ASP A 61 3.09 11.87 3.16
CA ASP A 61 2.99 12.55 4.45
C ASP A 61 3.12 11.50 5.56
N GLY A 62 2.95 11.90 6.80
CA GLY A 62 3.16 11.02 7.94
C GLY A 62 2.08 9.98 8.19
N THR A 63 1.00 9.98 7.42
CA THR A 63 -0.16 9.12 7.67
C THR A 63 -0.56 8.25 6.49
N THR A 64 0.06 8.45 5.33
CA THR A 64 -0.27 7.68 4.14
C THR A 64 0.98 7.17 3.45
N LEU A 65 0.81 6.07 2.73
CA LEU A 65 1.80 5.54 1.80
C LEU A 65 1.21 5.55 0.41
N ARG A 66 2.06 5.80 -0.57
CA ARG A 66 1.69 5.70 -1.96
C ARG A 66 2.45 4.52 -2.53
N ILE A 67 1.72 3.49 -2.94
CA ILE A 67 2.31 2.29 -3.52
C ILE A 67 2.00 2.29 -5.01
N GLU A 68 3.04 2.36 -5.80
CA GLU A 68 2.93 2.37 -7.25
C GLU A 68 3.09 0.94 -7.73
N ARG A 69 2.06 0.43 -8.39
CA ARG A 69 2.09 -0.93 -8.88
C ARG A 69 2.92 -1.02 -10.15
N PHE A 70 3.99 -1.77 -10.10
CA PHE A 70 4.73 -2.12 -11.30
C PHE A 70 4.20 -3.46 -11.78
N GLY A 71 3.79 -3.47 -13.02
CA GLY A 71 3.25 -4.65 -13.60
C GLY A 71 4.28 -5.74 -13.69
N THR A 72 3.99 -6.84 -13.07
CA THR A 72 4.66 -8.05 -13.43
C THR A 72 3.82 -8.73 -14.45
N PRO A 73 4.46 -9.30 -15.41
CA PRO A 73 3.73 -10.11 -16.36
C PRO A 73 3.00 -11.23 -15.67
#